data_ea0e71f682a63422120eed283070d358
#
_entry.id   ea0e71f682a63422120eed283070d358
#
_cell.length_a   1.000
_cell.length_b   1.000
_cell.length_c   1.000
_cell.angle_alpha   90.00
_cell.angle_beta   90.00
_cell.angle_gamma   90.00
#
_symmetry.space_group_name_H-M   'P 1'
#
loop_
_entity.id
_entity.type
_entity.pdbx_description
1 polymer ?
#
loop_
_entity_poly.entity_id
_entity_poly.type
_entity_poly.pdbx_seq_one_letter_code
_entity_poly.pdbx_strand_id
1 'polypeptide(L)'
;MKKISRGFSLIELLIVVAIILIIAAIAIPNLLRSRIAANQASAVGSLRTLNTAEVTYAVTYNTGFSPTLGDLGPPPGTNAPVATAAGLVDEVLSGWAQSQSAATVSAKSGYKFTYSPAATDMTGRVNAYQIYATPISPGTTGTNYYFTDQSGVIRQNSTAIAGSSDSPLAG
;
A
#
# COMPACT_ATOMS: atom_id res chain seq x y z
N MET A 1 20.20 60.78 11.95
CA MET A 1 20.28 60.13 10.61
C MET A 1 18.92 59.47 10.31
N LYS A 2 18.21 59.98 9.28
CA LYS A 2 16.88 59.48 8.89
C LYS A 2 17.10 58.20 8.04
N LYS A 3 16.75 56.99 8.54
CA LYS A 3 16.76 55.76 7.76
C LYS A 3 15.71 55.87 6.65
N ILE A 4 16.16 55.91 5.40
CA ILE A 4 15.30 55.85 4.23
C ILE A 4 14.88 54.37 4.09
N SER A 5 13.67 54.03 4.48
CA SER A 5 13.08 52.72 4.18
C SER A 5 12.78 52.67 2.66
N ARG A 6 13.51 51.85 1.92
CA ARG A 6 13.22 51.55 0.53
C ARG A 6 12.01 50.68 0.48
N GLY A 7 10.93 51.16 -0.09
CA GLY A 7 9.73 50.34 -0.37
C GLY A 7 9.96 49.39 -1.53
N PHE A 8 9.31 48.24 -1.53
CA PHE A 8 9.35 47.25 -2.60
C PHE A 8 8.59 47.76 -3.82
N SER A 9 9.13 47.64 -5.02
CA SER A 9 8.46 48.07 -6.25
C SER A 9 7.39 47.01 -6.62
N LEU A 10 6.23 47.44 -7.10
CA LEU A 10 5.16 46.59 -7.59
C LEU A 10 5.67 45.68 -8.74
N ILE A 11 6.54 46.19 -9.60
CA ILE A 11 7.11 45.44 -10.72
C ILE A 11 8.07 44.31 -10.23
N GLU A 12 8.84 44.54 -9.19
CA GLU A 12 9.70 43.51 -8.59
C GLU A 12 8.88 42.35 -8.03
N LEU A 13 7.76 42.65 -7.37
CA LEU A 13 6.85 41.62 -6.87
C LEU A 13 6.21 40.85 -8.02
N LEU A 14 5.80 41.56 -9.09
CA LEU A 14 5.12 40.95 -10.23
C LEU A 14 6.04 39.98 -10.99
N ILE A 15 7.30 40.35 -11.19
CA ILE A 15 8.29 39.49 -11.86
C ILE A 15 8.56 38.24 -11.02
N VAL A 16 8.73 38.35 -9.72
CA VAL A 16 8.98 37.22 -8.82
C VAL A 16 7.81 36.23 -8.83
N VAL A 17 6.56 36.75 -8.73
CA VAL A 17 5.37 35.88 -8.78
C VAL A 17 5.25 35.20 -10.15
N ALA A 18 5.53 35.91 -11.26
CA ALA A 18 5.51 35.33 -12.60
C ALA A 18 6.49 34.17 -12.75
N ILE A 19 7.73 34.30 -12.25
CA ILE A 19 8.75 33.25 -12.29
C ILE A 19 8.31 32.04 -11.44
N ILE A 20 7.79 32.27 -10.21
CA ILE A 20 7.29 31.22 -9.34
C ILE A 20 6.16 30.43 -10.01
N LEU A 21 5.21 31.12 -10.66
CA LEU A 21 4.10 30.48 -11.35
C LEU A 21 4.55 29.61 -12.54
N ILE A 22 5.55 30.08 -13.30
CA ILE A 22 6.13 29.29 -14.41
C ILE A 22 6.78 28.01 -13.88
N ILE A 23 7.59 28.10 -12.83
CA ILE A 23 8.25 26.94 -12.22
C ILE A 23 7.20 25.99 -11.63
N ALA A 24 6.21 26.50 -10.92
CA ALA A 24 5.13 25.70 -10.33
C ALA A 24 4.32 24.97 -11.39
N ALA A 25 4.01 25.59 -12.52
CA ALA A 25 3.25 24.98 -13.62
C ALA A 25 3.95 23.72 -14.19
N ILE A 26 5.27 23.68 -14.18
CA ILE A 26 6.05 22.52 -14.65
C ILE A 26 6.28 21.51 -13.51
N ALA A 27 6.57 21.99 -12.29
CA ALA A 27 6.96 21.15 -11.17
C ALA A 27 5.79 20.35 -10.58
N ILE A 28 4.60 20.94 -10.45
CA ILE A 28 3.45 20.30 -9.81
C ILE A 28 3.00 19.01 -10.53
N PRO A 29 2.77 19.02 -11.87
CA PRO A 29 2.38 17.80 -12.59
C PRO A 29 3.43 16.69 -12.52
N ASN A 30 4.73 17.06 -12.57
CA ASN A 30 5.81 16.09 -12.49
C ASN A 30 5.92 15.46 -11.10
N LEU A 31 5.73 16.26 -10.04
CA LEU A 31 5.70 15.75 -8.67
C LEU A 31 4.54 14.77 -8.45
N LEU A 32 3.36 15.09 -9.00
CA LEU A 32 2.19 14.20 -8.88
C LEU A 32 2.42 12.85 -9.54
N ARG A 33 2.99 12.83 -10.75
CA ARG A 33 3.34 11.59 -11.46
C ARG A 33 4.38 10.76 -10.68
N SER A 34 5.42 11.42 -10.14
CA SER A 34 6.43 10.76 -9.32
C SER A 34 5.83 10.14 -8.07
N ARG A 35 4.88 10.83 -7.42
CA ARG A 35 4.18 10.33 -6.24
C ARG A 35 3.32 9.11 -6.58
N ILE A 36 2.60 9.12 -7.70
CA ILE A 36 1.83 7.97 -8.18
C ILE A 36 2.75 6.77 -8.41
N ALA A 37 3.86 6.95 -9.11
CA ALA A 37 4.84 5.88 -9.36
C ALA A 37 5.43 5.31 -8.06
N ALA A 38 5.77 6.17 -7.09
CA ALA A 38 6.26 5.74 -5.78
C ALA A 38 5.21 4.93 -4.99
N ASN A 39 3.94 5.36 -5.01
CA ASN A 39 2.85 4.63 -4.37
C ASN A 39 2.65 3.25 -5.00
N GLN A 40 2.69 3.15 -6.33
CA GLN A 40 2.57 1.90 -7.07
C GLN A 40 3.71 0.94 -6.74
N ALA A 41 4.95 1.42 -6.73
CA ALA A 41 6.12 0.63 -6.35
C ALA A 41 6.01 0.14 -4.89
N SER A 42 5.55 1.00 -3.98
CA SER A 42 5.30 0.65 -2.58
C SER A 42 4.20 -0.41 -2.44
N ALA A 43 3.12 -0.33 -3.23
CA ALA A 43 2.05 -1.32 -3.23
C ALA A 43 2.54 -2.69 -3.67
N VAL A 44 3.33 -2.75 -4.76
CA VAL A 44 3.95 -4.00 -5.23
C VAL A 44 4.91 -4.58 -4.19
N GLY A 45 5.73 -3.74 -3.56
CA GLY A 45 6.62 -4.15 -2.46
C GLY A 45 5.83 -4.72 -1.28
N SER A 46 4.72 -4.09 -0.91
CA SER A 46 3.83 -4.58 0.15
C SER A 46 3.21 -5.93 -0.18
N LEU A 47 2.77 -6.16 -1.43
CA LEU A 47 2.26 -7.46 -1.86
C LEU A 47 3.33 -8.56 -1.80
N ARG A 48 4.58 -8.26 -2.18
CA ARG A 48 5.70 -9.21 -2.02
C ARG A 48 5.94 -9.57 -0.55
N THR A 49 5.89 -8.58 0.33
CA THR A 49 6.01 -8.79 1.78
C THR A 49 4.88 -9.68 2.30
N LEU A 50 3.63 -9.43 1.89
CA LEU A 50 2.47 -10.24 2.27
C LEU A 50 2.59 -11.68 1.77
N ASN A 51 2.98 -11.90 0.51
CA ASN A 51 3.19 -13.25 -0.02
C ASN A 51 4.25 -14.03 0.79
N THR A 52 5.37 -13.36 1.13
CA THR A 52 6.41 -13.98 1.97
C THR A 52 5.91 -14.27 3.37
N ALA A 53 5.14 -13.37 3.96
CA ALA A 53 4.55 -13.52 5.29
C ALA A 53 3.56 -14.70 5.32
N GLU A 54 2.72 -14.86 4.29
CA GLU A 54 1.77 -15.96 4.18
C GLU A 54 2.47 -17.33 4.11
N VAL A 55 3.51 -17.44 3.30
CA VAL A 55 4.31 -18.68 3.22
C VAL A 55 4.98 -18.98 4.57
N THR A 56 5.55 -17.94 5.21
CA THR A 56 6.18 -18.10 6.53
C THR A 56 5.16 -18.51 7.59
N TYR A 57 3.98 -17.90 7.58
CA TYR A 57 2.87 -18.25 8.47
C TYR A 57 2.46 -19.71 8.32
N ALA A 58 2.22 -20.15 7.08
CA ALA A 58 1.81 -21.51 6.78
C ALA A 58 2.82 -22.57 7.27
N VAL A 59 4.13 -22.28 7.11
CA VAL A 59 5.20 -23.17 7.56
C VAL A 59 5.34 -23.15 9.10
N THR A 60 5.23 -21.99 9.72
CA THR A 60 5.46 -21.83 11.17
C THR A 60 4.34 -22.45 12.00
N TYR A 61 3.10 -22.17 11.62
CA TYR A 61 1.93 -22.61 12.41
C TYR A 61 1.29 -23.90 11.92
N ASN A 62 1.64 -24.36 10.71
CA ASN A 62 1.11 -25.60 10.09
C ASN A 62 -0.44 -25.65 10.02
N THR A 63 -1.10 -24.48 9.99
CA THR A 63 -2.57 -24.33 9.93
C THR A 63 -3.05 -23.87 8.56
N GLY A 64 -2.18 -23.85 7.55
CA GLY A 64 -2.43 -23.22 6.25
C GLY A 64 -2.07 -21.75 6.27
N PHE A 65 -2.60 -20.97 5.33
CA PHE A 65 -2.42 -19.52 5.28
C PHE A 65 -3.20 -18.83 6.39
N SER A 66 -2.91 -17.55 6.63
CA SER A 66 -3.58 -16.80 7.70
C SER A 66 -5.08 -16.66 7.46
N PRO A 67 -5.92 -16.78 8.48
CA PRO A 67 -7.37 -16.51 8.35
C PRO A 67 -7.67 -15.06 8.00
N THR A 68 -6.84 -14.12 8.46
CA THR A 68 -7.02 -12.69 8.27
C THR A 68 -5.68 -12.00 8.01
N LEU A 69 -5.72 -10.81 7.46
CA LEU A 69 -4.52 -9.98 7.31
C LEU A 69 -3.95 -9.55 8.67
N GLY A 70 -4.84 -9.35 9.66
CA GLY A 70 -4.47 -8.97 11.02
C GLY A 70 -3.63 -10.02 11.74
N ASP A 71 -3.84 -11.32 11.46
CA ASP A 71 -3.09 -12.41 12.08
C ASP A 71 -1.58 -12.36 11.73
N LEU A 72 -1.22 -11.73 10.62
CA LEU A 72 0.18 -11.48 10.25
C LEU A 72 0.81 -10.33 11.04
N GLY A 73 0.00 -9.52 11.71
CA GLY A 73 0.41 -8.32 12.43
C GLY A 73 1.22 -8.58 13.69
N PRO A 74 1.73 -7.51 14.30
CA PRO A 74 2.57 -7.62 15.49
C PRO A 74 1.77 -8.10 16.71
N PRO A 75 2.38 -8.91 17.59
CA PRO A 75 1.77 -9.25 18.87
C PRO A 75 1.66 -8.01 19.76
N PRO A 76 0.61 -7.90 20.60
CA PRO A 76 0.43 -6.76 21.47
C PRO A 76 1.54 -6.70 22.55
N GLY A 77 2.15 -5.53 22.71
CA GLY A 77 3.19 -5.29 23.72
C GLY A 77 4.46 -6.09 23.47
N THR A 78 4.96 -6.78 24.50
CA THR A 78 6.18 -7.60 24.46
C THR A 78 5.89 -9.11 24.36
N ASN A 79 4.68 -9.48 23.96
CA ASN A 79 4.28 -10.89 23.85
C ASN A 79 5.02 -11.60 22.72
N ALA A 80 5.23 -12.89 22.89
CA ALA A 80 5.79 -13.72 21.82
C ALA A 80 4.79 -13.86 20.66
N PRO A 81 5.27 -14.00 19.40
CA PRO A 81 4.41 -14.25 18.25
C PRO A 81 3.57 -15.51 18.41
N VAL A 82 2.31 -15.41 18.04
CA VAL A 82 1.31 -16.50 18.04
C VAL A 82 0.52 -16.46 16.73
N ALA A 83 -0.25 -17.52 16.44
CA ALA A 83 -0.99 -17.61 15.17
C ALA A 83 -1.96 -16.44 14.91
N THR A 84 -2.51 -15.81 15.95
CA THR A 84 -3.39 -14.63 15.83
C THR A 84 -2.64 -13.29 15.88
N ALA A 85 -1.31 -13.30 15.95
CA ALA A 85 -0.44 -12.12 15.98
C ALA A 85 1.01 -12.57 15.69
N ALA A 86 1.26 -12.93 14.44
CA ALA A 86 2.48 -13.63 14.02
C ALA A 86 3.74 -12.74 13.93
N GLY A 87 3.59 -11.41 13.94
CA GLY A 87 4.72 -10.49 13.88
C GLY A 87 5.47 -10.51 12.53
N LEU A 88 4.82 -10.93 11.46
CA LEU A 88 5.44 -11.10 10.14
C LEU A 88 5.37 -9.84 9.26
N VAL A 89 4.41 -8.95 9.54
CA VAL A 89 4.26 -7.66 8.85
C VAL A 89 4.03 -6.54 9.84
N ASP A 90 4.25 -5.30 9.39
CA ASP A 90 4.04 -4.12 10.23
C ASP A 90 2.55 -3.87 10.52
N GLU A 91 2.28 -3.09 11.58
CA GLU A 91 0.94 -2.76 12.06
C GLU A 91 0.06 -2.08 11.01
N VAL A 92 0.66 -1.25 10.15
CA VAL A 92 -0.07 -0.52 9.10
C VAL A 92 -0.50 -1.48 7.99
N LEU A 93 0.40 -2.35 7.54
CA LEU A 93 0.12 -3.27 6.43
C LEU A 93 -0.80 -4.41 6.86
N SER A 94 -0.73 -4.87 8.10
CA SER A 94 -1.66 -5.86 8.64
C SER A 94 -3.06 -5.30 8.93
N GLY A 95 -3.21 -3.97 9.03
CA GLY A 95 -4.45 -3.35 9.48
C GLY A 95 -4.74 -3.55 10.98
N TRP A 96 -3.74 -3.96 11.74
CA TRP A 96 -3.85 -4.28 13.18
C TRP A 96 -4.43 -3.12 14.00
N ALA A 97 -4.01 -1.89 13.69
CA ALA A 97 -4.49 -0.68 14.38
C ALA A 97 -6.00 -0.46 14.28
N GLN A 98 -6.65 -0.98 13.21
CA GLN A 98 -8.09 -0.80 12.98
C GLN A 98 -8.93 -1.93 13.58
N SER A 99 -8.50 -3.19 13.46
CA SER A 99 -9.32 -4.35 13.78
C SER A 99 -8.54 -5.51 14.42
N GLN A 100 -7.29 -5.29 14.81
CA GLN A 100 -6.41 -6.31 15.40
C GLN A 100 -6.37 -7.60 14.54
N SER A 101 -6.42 -8.78 15.15
CA SER A 101 -6.41 -10.05 14.42
C SER A 101 -7.59 -10.26 13.47
N ALA A 102 -8.69 -9.50 13.61
CA ALA A 102 -9.84 -9.58 12.69
C ALA A 102 -9.71 -8.70 11.44
N ALA A 103 -8.60 -7.99 11.25
CA ALA A 103 -8.41 -7.11 10.12
C ALA A 103 -8.28 -7.88 8.80
N THR A 104 -9.15 -7.60 7.85
CA THR A 104 -9.08 -8.10 6.46
C THR A 104 -8.75 -7.00 5.46
N VAL A 105 -8.66 -5.76 5.93
CA VAL A 105 -8.38 -4.59 5.12
C VAL A 105 -7.32 -3.74 5.79
N SER A 106 -6.38 -3.25 4.99
CA SER A 106 -5.39 -2.26 5.44
C SER A 106 -5.19 -1.17 4.40
N ALA A 107 -4.51 -0.09 4.77
CA ALA A 107 -4.19 1.01 3.87
C ALA A 107 -2.75 1.48 4.08
N LYS A 108 -1.96 1.55 3.00
CA LYS A 108 -0.56 1.98 3.03
C LYS A 108 -0.19 2.66 1.72
N SER A 109 0.53 3.76 1.79
CA SER A 109 1.07 4.48 0.61
C SER A 109 0.04 4.75 -0.48
N GLY A 110 -1.18 5.20 -0.11
CA GLY A 110 -2.24 5.53 -1.06
C GLY A 110 -2.95 4.34 -1.69
N TYR A 111 -2.67 3.12 -1.23
CA TYR A 111 -3.33 1.88 -1.64
C TYR A 111 -4.09 1.25 -0.47
N LYS A 112 -5.23 0.66 -0.80
CA LYS A 112 -6.03 -0.20 0.08
C LYS A 112 -5.74 -1.65 -0.28
N PHE A 113 -5.37 -2.45 0.71
CA PHE A 113 -5.17 -3.89 0.59
C PHE A 113 -6.40 -4.60 1.16
N THR A 114 -7.00 -5.47 0.39
CA THR A 114 -8.14 -6.29 0.83
C THR A 114 -7.72 -7.76 0.75
N TYR A 115 -7.76 -8.43 1.87
CA TYR A 115 -7.44 -9.84 2.03
C TYR A 115 -8.72 -10.67 2.02
N SER A 116 -8.71 -11.80 1.34
CA SER A 116 -9.80 -12.76 1.34
C SER A 116 -9.22 -14.17 1.45
N PRO A 117 -9.45 -14.88 2.57
CA PRO A 117 -9.13 -16.30 2.64
C PRO A 117 -10.03 -17.07 1.66
N ALA A 118 -9.48 -18.11 1.05
CA ALA A 118 -10.18 -18.94 0.08
C ALA A 118 -9.87 -20.40 0.35
N ALA A 119 -10.72 -21.31 -0.17
CA ALA A 119 -10.56 -22.75 -0.03
C ALA A 119 -10.31 -23.20 1.42
N THR A 120 -11.11 -22.70 2.37
CA THR A 120 -11.07 -23.16 3.77
C THR A 120 -11.71 -24.55 3.84
N ASP A 121 -11.00 -25.50 4.42
CA ASP A 121 -11.48 -26.86 4.60
C ASP A 121 -12.37 -27.02 5.86
N MET A 122 -12.91 -28.21 6.07
CA MET A 122 -13.78 -28.52 7.22
C MET A 122 -13.08 -28.41 8.57
N THR A 123 -11.76 -28.38 8.60
CA THR A 123 -10.95 -28.23 9.84
C THR A 123 -10.64 -26.76 10.13
N GLY A 124 -11.07 -25.84 9.26
CA GLY A 124 -10.78 -24.40 9.36
C GLY A 124 -9.44 -24.00 8.78
N ARG A 125 -8.71 -24.93 8.12
CA ARG A 125 -7.43 -24.62 7.48
C ARG A 125 -7.65 -23.83 6.20
N VAL A 126 -6.95 -22.71 6.04
CA VAL A 126 -6.99 -21.88 4.85
C VAL A 126 -5.97 -22.40 3.83
N ASN A 127 -6.43 -22.92 2.70
CA ASN A 127 -5.60 -23.54 1.68
C ASN A 127 -5.27 -22.60 0.51
N ALA A 128 -5.96 -21.46 0.42
CA ALA A 128 -5.71 -20.43 -0.58
C ALA A 128 -6.08 -19.05 -0.03
N TYR A 129 -5.49 -18.02 -0.60
CA TYR A 129 -5.82 -16.63 -0.29
C TYR A 129 -5.81 -15.76 -1.54
N GLN A 130 -6.43 -14.61 -1.45
CA GLN A 130 -6.41 -13.57 -2.47
C GLN A 130 -6.16 -12.21 -1.80
N ILE A 131 -5.28 -11.41 -2.39
CA ILE A 131 -5.00 -10.06 -1.93
C ILE A 131 -5.16 -9.10 -3.10
N TYR A 132 -6.02 -8.12 -2.91
CA TYR A 132 -6.25 -7.04 -3.85
C TYR A 132 -5.60 -5.77 -3.33
N ALA A 133 -4.80 -5.09 -4.15
CA ALA A 133 -4.30 -3.75 -3.85
C ALA A 133 -4.93 -2.75 -4.83
N THR A 134 -5.79 -1.89 -4.30
CA THR A 134 -6.55 -0.91 -5.06
C THR A 134 -6.15 0.51 -4.66
N PRO A 135 -5.96 1.45 -5.59
CA PRO A 135 -5.68 2.84 -5.22
C PRO A 135 -6.86 3.43 -4.45
N ILE A 136 -6.59 4.15 -3.36
CA ILE A 136 -7.63 4.81 -2.54
C ILE A 136 -8.36 5.88 -3.37
N SER A 137 -7.61 6.60 -4.22
CA SER A 137 -8.15 7.59 -5.15
C SER A 137 -7.54 7.33 -6.53
N PRO A 138 -8.24 6.59 -7.43
CA PRO A 138 -7.76 6.32 -8.77
C PRO A 138 -7.40 7.59 -9.53
N GLY A 139 -6.26 7.59 -10.24
CA GLY A 139 -5.71 8.76 -10.92
C GLY A 139 -4.93 9.74 -10.03
N THR A 140 -5.07 9.67 -8.71
CA THR A 140 -4.37 10.56 -7.76
C THR A 140 -3.35 9.81 -6.91
N THR A 141 -3.74 8.69 -6.31
CA THR A 141 -2.83 7.87 -5.49
C THR A 141 -2.18 6.74 -6.27
N GLY A 142 -2.81 6.31 -7.37
CA GLY A 142 -2.34 5.27 -8.27
C GLY A 142 -3.25 5.16 -9.49
N THR A 143 -2.76 4.53 -10.56
CA THR A 143 -3.53 4.23 -11.78
C THR A 143 -3.72 2.74 -11.98
N ASN A 144 -2.84 1.90 -11.42
CA ASN A 144 -2.89 0.46 -11.58
C ASN A 144 -3.49 -0.22 -10.34
N TYR A 145 -4.23 -1.28 -10.59
CA TYR A 145 -4.75 -2.22 -9.59
C TYR A 145 -3.87 -3.46 -9.60
N TYR A 146 -3.65 -4.05 -8.43
CA TYR A 146 -2.81 -5.24 -8.31
C TYR A 146 -3.56 -6.36 -7.59
N PHE A 147 -3.21 -7.58 -7.95
CA PHE A 147 -3.73 -8.81 -7.39
C PHE A 147 -2.60 -9.80 -7.14
N THR A 148 -2.70 -10.57 -6.08
CA THR A 148 -1.86 -11.74 -5.84
C THR A 148 -2.65 -12.81 -5.10
N ASP A 149 -2.21 -14.04 -5.22
CA ASP A 149 -2.79 -15.22 -4.59
C ASP A 149 -1.69 -16.17 -4.07
N GLN A 150 -2.06 -17.37 -3.65
CA GLN A 150 -1.14 -18.39 -3.16
C GLN A 150 -0.07 -18.83 -4.17
N SER A 151 -0.19 -18.47 -5.44
CA SER A 151 0.87 -18.69 -6.45
C SER A 151 2.05 -17.74 -6.27
N GLY A 152 1.90 -16.65 -5.48
CA GLY A 152 2.88 -15.61 -5.29
C GLY A 152 3.07 -14.69 -6.51
N VAL A 153 2.33 -14.91 -7.59
CA VAL A 153 2.41 -14.09 -8.80
C VAL A 153 1.62 -12.80 -8.61
N ILE A 154 2.28 -11.65 -8.74
CA ILE A 154 1.61 -10.35 -8.72
C ILE A 154 1.12 -10.03 -10.13
N ARG A 155 -0.15 -9.72 -10.27
CA ARG A 155 -0.81 -9.35 -11.53
C ARG A 155 -1.26 -7.91 -11.48
N GLN A 156 -1.42 -7.28 -12.63
CA GLN A 156 -1.82 -5.89 -12.73
C GLN A 156 -2.90 -5.67 -13.78
N ASN A 157 -3.72 -4.65 -13.52
CA ASN A 157 -4.73 -4.13 -14.45
C ASN A 157 -4.79 -2.60 -14.30
N SER A 158 -4.90 -1.84 -15.40
CA SER A 158 -4.94 -0.38 -15.37
C SER A 158 -6.35 0.20 -15.47
N THR A 159 -7.35 -0.63 -15.73
CA THR A 159 -8.72 -0.18 -16.00
C THR A 159 -9.75 -0.67 -14.99
N ALA A 160 -9.48 -1.82 -14.37
CA ALA A 160 -10.38 -2.47 -13.42
C ALA A 160 -9.59 -3.14 -12.28
N ILE A 161 -10.30 -3.61 -11.26
CA ILE A 161 -9.71 -4.41 -10.18
C ILE A 161 -9.05 -5.65 -10.80
N ALA A 162 -7.76 -5.82 -10.52
CA ALA A 162 -6.99 -6.93 -11.05
C ALA A 162 -7.45 -8.28 -10.47
N GLY A 163 -7.31 -9.36 -11.23
CA GLY A 163 -7.69 -10.71 -10.86
C GLY A 163 -6.71 -11.76 -11.39
N SER A 164 -7.04 -13.02 -11.16
CA SER A 164 -6.18 -14.17 -11.52
C SER A 164 -5.95 -14.36 -13.02
N SER A 165 -6.79 -13.78 -13.87
CA SER A 165 -6.68 -13.84 -15.35
C SER A 165 -5.85 -12.70 -15.95
N ASP A 166 -5.51 -11.69 -15.15
CA ASP A 166 -4.76 -10.54 -15.65
C ASP A 166 -3.27 -10.82 -15.85
N SER A 167 -2.61 -9.95 -16.60
CA SER A 167 -1.20 -10.12 -16.93
C SER A 167 -0.32 -10.06 -15.68
N PRO A 168 0.65 -10.98 -15.53
CA PRO A 168 1.66 -10.88 -14.51
C PRO A 168 2.42 -9.56 -14.61
N LEU A 169 2.81 -9.00 -13.46
CA LEU A 169 3.70 -7.86 -13.42
C LEU A 169 5.07 -8.31 -13.95
N ALA A 170 5.55 -7.69 -15.02
CA ALA A 170 6.91 -7.92 -15.51
C ALA A 170 7.91 -7.54 -14.41
N GLY A 171 8.84 -8.44 -14.11
CA GLY A 171 9.92 -8.25 -13.13
C GLY A 171 11.01 -7.34 -13.64
#